data_f1f1667e85a468ee8ffd2b19c06f4d39
#
_entry.id   f1f1667e85a468ee8ffd2b19c06f4d39
#
_cell.length_a   1.000
_cell.length_b   1.000
_cell.length_c   1.000
_cell.angle_alpha   90.00
_cell.angle_beta   90.00
_cell.angle_gamma   90.00
#
_symmetry.space_group_name_H-M   'P 1'
#
loop_
_entity.id
_entity.type
_entity.pdbx_description
1 polymer ?
#
loop_
_entity_poly.entity_id
_entity_poly.type
_entity_poly.pdbx_seq_one_letter_code
_entity_poly.pdbx_strand_id
1 'polypeptide(L)'
;SHLCCQVLDQLNAAYNIKITPLVVGEPPKSATPEVELLKKHSIDDASMIAPFYGLDFSTNKNKMSIEMIEKAQTILLSMNSDQFISMAKIVGEALWGNDIKALDEMVRSTTSMTKEKLVKKIENNNKKRKELGHYLGAVFAYEGECYWSIDRLPFLEKRLQDLNANKDNKILILERNSSNNKTLVLSQTIEIDFFISARSPYSYLALKQLIQLKKRLPIKINYRPILPMVMRGMKINLEKGLYILSDCKRIANQKEISFGNIVDPLGKAVERCYSIFPYIKRLDKEEEFFDLFLTDVWAKGRHGYLDKTLKNIILKLGLSWDDAKKEVDTNYWRKEIENNRKRMYEIGKWGPPSFSVKNENGQVLINLWGQDRIWLIEEMMYLMKDKDK
;
A
#
# COMPACT_ATOMS: atom_id res chain seq x y z
N SER A 1 1.73 -7.87 10.30
CA SER A 1 1.08 -8.07 11.63
C SER A 1 2.06 -7.87 12.77
N HIS A 2 3.30 -8.38 12.66
CA HIS A 2 4.29 -8.28 13.74
C HIS A 2 4.60 -6.83 14.10
N LEU A 3 4.81 -5.94 13.15
CA LEU A 3 5.01 -4.51 13.43
C LEU A 3 3.83 -3.89 14.21
N CYS A 4 2.59 -4.27 13.88
CA CYS A 4 1.41 -3.82 14.63
C CYS A 4 1.39 -4.35 16.07
N CYS A 5 1.87 -5.58 16.30
CA CYS A 5 1.94 -6.14 17.65
C CYS A 5 2.91 -5.39 18.56
N GLN A 6 3.97 -4.80 18.02
CA GLN A 6 4.97 -4.08 18.78
C GLN A 6 4.47 -2.75 19.37
N VAL A 7 3.38 -2.21 18.85
CA VAL A 7 2.81 -0.93 19.32
C VAL A 7 1.58 -1.09 20.22
N LEU A 8 1.14 -2.33 20.48
CA LEU A 8 -0.10 -2.57 21.23
C LEU A 8 -0.03 -2.08 22.67
N ASP A 9 1.10 -2.30 23.38
CA ASP A 9 1.29 -1.83 24.75
C ASP A 9 1.21 -0.30 24.82
N GLN A 10 1.87 0.39 23.89
CA GLN A 10 1.87 1.85 23.83
C GLN A 10 0.48 2.38 23.52
N LEU A 11 -0.23 1.75 22.57
CA LEU A 11 -1.60 2.11 22.19
C LEU A 11 -2.56 1.93 23.38
N ASN A 12 -2.47 0.81 24.09
CA ASN A 12 -3.28 0.53 25.28
C ASN A 12 -2.97 1.47 26.44
N ALA A 13 -1.69 1.85 26.60
CA ALA A 13 -1.27 2.79 27.65
C ALA A 13 -1.71 4.24 27.37
N ALA A 14 -1.75 4.65 26.09
CA ALA A 14 -2.05 6.02 25.73
C ALA A 14 -3.53 6.33 25.58
N TYR A 15 -4.37 5.33 25.28
CA TYR A 15 -5.80 5.53 25.02
C TYR A 15 -6.70 4.75 25.96
N ASN A 16 -7.82 5.34 26.31
CA ASN A 16 -8.87 4.68 27.11
C ASN A 16 -9.76 3.82 26.21
N ILE A 17 -9.20 2.70 25.75
CA ILE A 17 -9.81 1.76 24.82
C ILE A 17 -9.71 0.33 25.33
N LYS A 18 -10.58 -0.53 24.81
CA LYS A 18 -10.49 -1.98 25.00
C LYS A 18 -10.02 -2.63 23.70
N ILE A 19 -8.86 -3.26 23.72
CA ILE A 19 -8.33 -4.02 22.57
C ILE A 19 -8.88 -5.46 22.63
N THR A 20 -9.52 -5.91 21.55
CA THR A 20 -9.98 -7.28 21.37
C THR A 20 -9.22 -7.93 20.21
N PRO A 21 -8.23 -8.80 20.47
CA PRO A 21 -7.42 -9.39 19.42
C PRO A 21 -8.18 -10.47 18.63
N LEU A 22 -7.97 -10.49 17.33
CA LEU A 22 -8.45 -11.53 16.43
C LEU A 22 -7.26 -12.15 15.68
N VAL A 23 -6.87 -13.37 16.07
CA VAL A 23 -5.87 -14.13 15.31
C VAL A 23 -6.54 -14.73 14.09
N VAL A 24 -6.12 -14.30 12.91
CA VAL A 24 -6.73 -14.67 11.62
C VAL A 24 -5.78 -15.55 10.81
N GLY A 25 -6.34 -16.33 9.90
CA GLY A 25 -5.61 -17.12 8.93
C GLY A 25 -5.18 -16.31 7.70
N GLU A 26 -4.64 -17.00 6.71
CA GLU A 26 -4.28 -16.41 5.42
C GLU A 26 -5.47 -15.68 4.79
N PRO A 27 -5.22 -14.62 4.01
CA PRO A 27 -6.27 -13.93 3.28
C PRO A 27 -6.86 -14.83 2.19
N PRO A 28 -8.13 -14.63 1.81
CA PRO A 28 -8.76 -15.42 0.77
C PRO A 28 -8.05 -15.21 -0.59
N LYS A 29 -7.88 -16.26 -1.37
CA LYS A 29 -7.23 -16.21 -2.71
C LYS A 29 -7.84 -15.14 -3.64
N SER A 30 -9.15 -14.90 -3.53
CA SER A 30 -9.83 -13.85 -4.29
C SER A 30 -9.36 -12.43 -3.98
N ALA A 31 -8.80 -12.21 -2.78
CA ALA A 31 -8.27 -10.90 -2.38
C ALA A 31 -6.76 -10.76 -2.68
N THR A 32 -6.05 -11.89 -2.81
CA THR A 32 -4.59 -11.96 -2.96
C THR A 32 -4.21 -12.88 -4.12
N PRO A 33 -4.39 -12.45 -5.38
CA PRO A 33 -4.15 -13.32 -6.55
C PRO A 33 -2.70 -13.77 -6.69
N GLU A 34 -1.73 -12.98 -6.22
CA GLU A 34 -0.29 -13.27 -6.32
C GLU A 34 0.28 -13.53 -4.91
N VAL A 35 -0.07 -14.66 -4.31
CA VAL A 35 0.23 -14.98 -2.90
C VAL A 35 1.73 -14.98 -2.60
N GLU A 36 2.54 -15.59 -3.46
CA GLU A 36 3.99 -15.70 -3.22
C GLU A 36 4.69 -14.34 -3.37
N LEU A 37 4.26 -13.52 -4.34
CA LEU A 37 4.76 -12.14 -4.46
C LEU A 37 4.35 -11.30 -3.25
N LEU A 38 3.12 -11.47 -2.76
CA LEU A 38 2.66 -10.78 -1.56
C LEU A 38 3.45 -11.18 -0.31
N LYS A 39 3.73 -12.47 -0.11
CA LYS A 39 4.53 -12.96 1.02
C LYS A 39 5.93 -12.34 0.99
N LYS A 40 6.62 -12.43 -0.15
CA LYS A 40 7.95 -11.83 -0.31
C LYS A 40 7.91 -10.33 -0.07
N HIS A 41 6.98 -9.62 -0.72
CA HIS A 41 6.83 -8.18 -0.53
C HIS A 41 6.58 -7.80 0.92
N SER A 42 5.75 -8.55 1.65
CA SER A 42 5.43 -8.24 3.05
C SER A 42 6.64 -8.33 3.97
N ILE A 43 7.57 -9.24 3.69
CA ILE A 43 8.85 -9.37 4.42
C ILE A 43 9.78 -8.22 4.07
N ASP A 44 10.00 -7.99 2.78
CA ASP A 44 10.90 -6.96 2.29
C ASP A 44 10.45 -5.56 2.76
N ASP A 45 9.15 -5.28 2.66
CA ASP A 45 8.54 -4.01 3.06
C ASP A 45 8.65 -3.80 4.58
N ALA A 46 8.31 -4.81 5.39
CA ALA A 46 8.42 -4.72 6.84
C ALA A 46 9.87 -4.48 7.30
N SER A 47 10.84 -5.22 6.72
CA SER A 47 12.27 -5.03 7.01
C SER A 47 12.74 -3.61 6.66
N MET A 48 12.22 -3.07 5.56
CA MET A 48 12.63 -1.77 5.05
C MET A 48 12.07 -0.62 5.89
N ILE A 49 10.79 -0.71 6.33
CA ILE A 49 10.13 0.41 7.01
C ILE A 49 10.31 0.39 8.53
N ALA A 50 10.50 -0.77 9.15
CA ALA A 50 10.57 -0.90 10.61
C ALA A 50 11.56 0.07 11.28
N PRO A 51 12.80 0.26 10.80
CA PRO A 51 13.75 1.19 11.42
C PRO A 51 13.27 2.64 11.46
N PHE A 52 12.51 3.09 10.46
CA PHE A 52 11.96 4.45 10.42
C PHE A 52 10.86 4.69 11.46
N TYR A 53 10.29 3.63 11.99
CA TYR A 53 9.28 3.70 13.06
C TYR A 53 9.84 3.31 14.43
N GLY A 54 11.17 3.09 14.53
CA GLY A 54 11.78 2.59 15.76
C GLY A 54 11.30 1.19 16.16
N LEU A 55 10.90 0.40 15.17
CA LEU A 55 10.42 -0.98 15.34
C LEU A 55 11.48 -1.97 14.88
N ASP A 56 11.44 -3.17 15.46
CA ASP A 56 12.34 -4.25 15.12
C ASP A 56 11.68 -5.22 14.14
N PHE A 57 12.40 -5.57 13.10
CA PHE A 57 12.02 -6.67 12.23
C PHE A 57 13.25 -7.42 11.75
N SER A 58 13.62 -8.43 12.49
CA SER A 58 14.62 -9.41 12.06
C SER A 58 13.89 -10.65 11.53
N THR A 59 14.28 -11.12 10.37
CA THR A 59 13.75 -12.35 9.80
C THR A 59 14.87 -13.27 9.42
N ASN A 60 14.79 -14.54 9.84
CA ASN A 60 15.59 -15.59 9.25
C ASN A 60 15.05 -15.82 7.84
N LYS A 61 15.91 -15.76 6.81
CA LYS A 61 15.54 -15.95 5.40
C LYS A 61 14.95 -17.34 5.11
N ASN A 62 14.99 -18.26 6.07
CA ASN A 62 14.37 -19.56 5.96
C ASN A 62 12.84 -19.43 5.99
N LYS A 63 12.17 -20.18 5.13
CA LYS A 63 10.71 -20.22 5.05
C LYS A 63 10.15 -20.74 6.39
N MET A 64 9.25 -19.96 7.01
CA MET A 64 8.50 -20.42 8.18
C MET A 64 7.74 -21.70 7.85
N SER A 65 7.82 -22.72 8.70
CA SER A 65 7.04 -23.95 8.53
C SER A 65 5.57 -23.72 8.95
N ILE A 66 4.68 -24.52 8.38
CA ILE A 66 3.25 -24.51 8.78
C ILE A 66 3.13 -24.83 10.28
N GLU A 67 3.97 -25.74 10.79
CA GLU A 67 4.01 -26.10 12.20
C GLU A 67 4.30 -24.89 13.11
N MET A 68 5.28 -24.05 12.76
CA MET A 68 5.59 -22.84 13.52
C MET A 68 4.43 -21.84 13.52
N ILE A 69 3.76 -21.70 12.39
CA ILE A 69 2.57 -20.82 12.28
C ILE A 69 1.45 -21.37 13.17
N GLU A 70 1.16 -22.67 13.14
CA GLU A 70 0.15 -23.31 13.98
C GLU A 70 0.48 -23.16 15.49
N LYS A 71 1.76 -23.30 15.88
CA LYS A 71 2.23 -23.06 17.25
C LYS A 71 1.98 -21.60 17.67
N ALA A 72 2.42 -20.64 16.89
CA ALA A 72 2.21 -19.22 17.18
C ALA A 72 0.70 -18.86 17.29
N GLN A 73 -0.12 -19.39 16.38
CA GLN A 73 -1.57 -19.22 16.44
C GLN A 73 -2.19 -19.85 17.70
N THR A 74 -1.74 -21.05 18.10
CA THR A 74 -2.19 -21.72 19.31
C THR A 74 -1.87 -20.89 20.56
N ILE A 75 -0.64 -20.40 20.66
CA ILE A 75 -0.19 -19.54 21.76
C ILE A 75 -1.10 -18.30 21.85
N LEU A 76 -1.22 -17.55 20.75
CA LEU A 76 -1.97 -16.30 20.72
C LEU A 76 -3.49 -16.49 20.97
N LEU A 77 -4.07 -17.60 20.52
CA LEU A 77 -5.49 -17.92 20.72
C LEU A 77 -5.81 -18.46 22.12
N SER A 78 -4.81 -18.83 22.91
CA SER A 78 -4.98 -19.25 24.31
C SER A 78 -4.98 -18.07 25.29
N MET A 79 -4.55 -16.89 24.84
CA MET A 79 -4.39 -15.68 25.65
C MET A 79 -5.68 -14.89 25.79
N ASN A 80 -5.87 -14.25 26.93
CA ASN A 80 -6.81 -13.15 27.07
C ASN A 80 -6.25 -11.86 26.43
N SER A 81 -7.00 -10.76 26.41
CA SER A 81 -6.58 -9.52 25.76
C SER A 81 -5.30 -8.93 26.35
N ASP A 82 -5.17 -8.90 27.67
CA ASP A 82 -4.00 -8.30 28.33
C ASP A 82 -2.73 -9.12 28.09
N GLN A 83 -2.84 -10.44 28.18
CA GLN A 83 -1.76 -11.36 27.81
C GLN A 83 -1.37 -11.21 26.34
N PHE A 84 -2.37 -11.07 25.43
CA PHE A 84 -2.09 -10.88 24.03
C PHE A 84 -1.34 -9.58 23.76
N ILE A 85 -1.73 -8.47 24.36
CA ILE A 85 -1.09 -7.18 24.23
C ILE A 85 0.40 -7.27 24.61
N SER A 86 0.71 -7.87 25.75
CA SER A 86 2.09 -7.99 26.26
C SER A 86 2.94 -9.03 25.51
N MET A 87 2.34 -10.12 25.03
CA MET A 87 3.09 -11.27 24.50
C MET A 87 3.13 -11.36 22.96
N ALA A 88 2.23 -10.70 22.24
CA ALA A 88 2.16 -10.85 20.78
C ALA A 88 3.45 -10.42 20.05
N LYS A 89 4.16 -9.43 20.59
CA LYS A 89 5.50 -9.04 20.10
C LYS A 89 6.48 -10.22 20.22
N ILE A 90 6.58 -10.85 21.38
CA ILE A 90 7.53 -11.94 21.68
C ILE A 90 7.24 -13.17 20.82
N VAL A 91 5.95 -13.54 20.68
CA VAL A 91 5.54 -14.63 19.80
C VAL A 91 5.91 -14.33 18.34
N GLY A 92 5.73 -13.08 17.90
CA GLY A 92 6.13 -12.63 16.59
C GLY A 92 7.63 -12.67 16.37
N GLU A 93 8.43 -12.29 17.33
CA GLU A 93 9.90 -12.36 17.28
C GLU A 93 10.38 -13.81 17.13
N ALA A 94 9.86 -14.73 17.95
CA ALA A 94 10.18 -16.16 17.83
C ALA A 94 9.77 -16.73 16.47
N LEU A 95 8.58 -16.38 15.95
CA LEU A 95 8.08 -16.85 14.66
C LEU A 95 8.94 -16.34 13.50
N TRP A 96 9.23 -15.04 13.43
CA TRP A 96 10.00 -14.44 12.34
C TRP A 96 11.50 -14.73 12.45
N GLY A 97 12.03 -14.90 13.67
CA GLY A 97 13.38 -15.36 13.95
C GLY A 97 13.59 -16.84 13.64
N ASN A 98 12.53 -17.59 13.31
CA ASN A 98 12.56 -19.05 13.10
C ASN A 98 13.02 -19.83 14.32
N ASP A 99 12.68 -19.33 15.53
CA ASP A 99 13.01 -19.96 16.81
C ASP A 99 11.91 -20.94 17.26
N ILE A 100 12.00 -22.16 16.75
CA ILE A 100 11.04 -23.22 17.08
C ILE A 100 11.12 -23.62 18.57
N LYS A 101 12.29 -23.52 19.20
CA LYS A 101 12.47 -23.90 20.61
C LYS A 101 11.70 -22.92 21.52
N ALA A 102 11.84 -21.62 21.27
CA ALA A 102 11.06 -20.61 21.99
C ALA A 102 9.56 -20.82 21.83
N LEU A 103 9.08 -21.12 20.59
CA LEU A 103 7.67 -21.44 20.37
C LEU A 103 7.23 -22.69 21.12
N ASP A 104 8.06 -23.75 21.18
CA ASP A 104 7.75 -24.99 21.92
C ASP A 104 7.64 -24.76 23.42
N GLU A 105 8.51 -23.94 23.99
CA GLU A 105 8.46 -23.57 25.42
C GLU A 105 7.18 -22.79 25.72
N MET A 106 6.81 -21.82 24.88
CA MET A 106 5.57 -21.05 25.03
C MET A 106 4.34 -21.96 24.90
N VAL A 107 4.30 -22.91 23.95
CA VAL A 107 3.20 -23.86 23.80
C VAL A 107 3.00 -24.70 25.08
N ARG A 108 4.10 -25.18 25.70
CA ARG A 108 4.02 -25.97 26.96
C ARG A 108 3.37 -25.19 28.11
N SER A 109 3.49 -23.86 28.10
CA SER A 109 2.89 -22.99 29.13
C SER A 109 1.45 -22.56 28.80
N THR A 110 0.92 -22.97 27.64
CA THR A 110 -0.43 -22.61 27.20
C THR A 110 -1.44 -23.73 27.45
N THR A 111 -2.74 -23.38 27.44
CA THR A 111 -3.80 -24.38 27.49
C THR A 111 -3.78 -25.21 26.18
N SER A 112 -3.71 -26.52 26.32
CA SER A 112 -3.74 -27.44 25.18
C SER A 112 -4.94 -27.20 24.27
N MET A 113 -4.70 -27.10 22.97
CA MET A 113 -5.73 -26.89 21.94
C MET A 113 -5.59 -27.94 20.85
N THR A 114 -6.69 -28.66 20.56
CA THR A 114 -6.69 -29.59 19.43
C THR A 114 -6.65 -28.83 18.10
N LYS A 115 -6.18 -29.52 17.06
CA LYS A 115 -6.09 -28.93 15.70
C LYS A 115 -7.46 -28.51 15.17
N GLU A 116 -8.50 -29.29 15.42
CA GLU A 116 -9.89 -28.98 15.05
C GLU A 116 -10.38 -27.71 15.73
N LYS A 117 -10.07 -27.53 17.01
CA LYS A 117 -10.43 -26.33 17.79
C LYS A 117 -9.68 -25.10 17.28
N LEU A 118 -8.38 -25.25 16.92
CA LEU A 118 -7.56 -24.21 16.33
C LEU A 118 -8.18 -23.73 15.01
N VAL A 119 -8.41 -24.65 14.08
CA VAL A 119 -9.02 -24.37 12.77
C VAL A 119 -10.35 -23.64 12.93
N LYS A 120 -11.26 -24.16 13.78
CA LYS A 120 -12.57 -23.55 14.02
C LYS A 120 -12.48 -22.12 14.57
N LYS A 121 -11.52 -21.85 15.49
CA LYS A 121 -11.30 -20.50 16.02
C LYS A 121 -10.81 -19.55 14.92
N ILE A 122 -9.86 -19.99 14.08
CA ILE A 122 -9.34 -19.20 12.95
C ILE A 122 -10.44 -18.91 11.93
N GLU A 123 -11.28 -19.89 11.60
CA GLU A 123 -12.41 -19.70 10.68
C GLU A 123 -13.42 -18.68 11.23
N ASN A 124 -13.77 -18.78 12.50
CA ASN A 124 -14.65 -17.81 13.16
C ASN A 124 -14.05 -16.39 13.15
N ASN A 125 -12.75 -16.27 13.40
CA ASN A 125 -12.07 -14.97 13.35
C ASN A 125 -11.97 -14.43 11.92
N ASN A 126 -11.77 -15.29 10.92
CA ASN A 126 -11.80 -14.90 9.50
C ASN A 126 -13.20 -14.38 9.11
N LYS A 127 -14.27 -15.00 9.63
CA LYS A 127 -15.64 -14.52 9.43
C LYS A 127 -15.84 -13.13 10.07
N LYS A 128 -15.41 -12.93 11.32
CA LYS A 128 -15.45 -11.63 11.99
C LYS A 128 -14.64 -10.56 11.24
N ARG A 129 -13.43 -10.88 10.75
CA ARG A 129 -12.65 -9.98 9.92
C ARG A 129 -13.43 -9.51 8.69
N LYS A 130 -14.12 -10.43 8.01
CA LYS A 130 -14.97 -10.11 6.87
C LYS A 130 -16.16 -9.22 7.25
N GLU A 131 -16.83 -9.53 8.37
CA GLU A 131 -17.93 -8.73 8.91
C GLU A 131 -17.49 -7.31 9.29
N LEU A 132 -16.25 -7.14 9.74
CA LEU A 132 -15.63 -5.84 9.99
C LEU A 132 -15.25 -5.08 8.69
N GLY A 133 -15.45 -5.69 7.51
CA GLY A 133 -15.23 -5.05 6.21
C GLY A 133 -13.78 -5.13 5.70
N HIS A 134 -12.96 -6.06 6.22
CA HIS A 134 -11.59 -6.19 5.75
C HIS A 134 -11.20 -7.62 5.36
N TYR A 135 -10.14 -7.77 4.55
CA TYR A 135 -9.73 -9.04 3.94
C TYR A 135 -8.30 -9.48 4.30
N LEU A 136 -7.50 -8.62 4.95
CA LEU A 136 -6.12 -8.90 5.36
C LEU A 136 -6.00 -8.96 6.88
N GLY A 137 -4.84 -9.42 7.37
CA GLY A 137 -4.41 -9.24 8.76
C GLY A 137 -3.77 -7.87 8.99
N ALA A 138 -3.26 -7.63 10.19
CA ALA A 138 -2.68 -6.35 10.60
C ALA A 138 -3.64 -5.15 10.49
N VAL A 139 -4.88 -5.33 10.93
CA VAL A 139 -5.93 -4.32 10.84
C VAL A 139 -6.40 -3.94 12.23
N PHE A 140 -6.48 -2.66 12.49
CA PHE A 140 -7.21 -2.09 13.61
C PHE A 140 -8.61 -1.74 13.13
N ALA A 141 -9.64 -2.23 13.78
CA ALA A 141 -11.03 -1.92 13.48
C ALA A 141 -11.64 -1.14 14.64
N TYR A 142 -12.25 0.00 14.35
CA TYR A 142 -12.90 0.85 15.35
C TYR A 142 -14.16 1.48 14.76
N GLU A 143 -15.32 1.21 15.38
CA GLU A 143 -16.63 1.77 15.00
C GLU A 143 -16.92 1.76 13.49
N GLY A 144 -16.78 0.58 12.87
CA GLY A 144 -17.12 0.38 11.46
C GLY A 144 -16.04 0.83 10.48
N GLU A 145 -14.92 1.39 10.94
CA GLU A 145 -13.78 1.71 10.10
C GLU A 145 -12.60 0.77 10.33
N CYS A 146 -11.87 0.50 9.25
CA CYS A 146 -10.64 -0.29 9.27
C CYS A 146 -9.41 0.58 8.99
N TYR A 147 -8.34 0.33 9.75
CA TYR A 147 -7.05 1.00 9.66
C TYR A 147 -5.99 -0.08 9.45
N TRP A 148 -5.52 -0.21 8.21
CA TRP A 148 -4.63 -1.30 7.84
C TRP A 148 -3.17 -0.94 8.07
N SER A 149 -2.46 -1.80 8.80
CA SER A 149 -1.03 -1.69 9.11
C SER A 149 -0.69 -0.47 9.99
N ILE A 150 0.58 -0.34 10.30
CA ILE A 150 1.13 0.84 10.99
C ILE A 150 0.95 2.11 10.17
N ASP A 151 0.83 2.00 8.85
CA ASP A 151 0.61 3.12 7.93
C ASP A 151 -0.70 3.87 8.20
N ARG A 152 -1.69 3.21 8.79
CA ARG A 152 -3.01 3.80 9.10
C ARG A 152 -3.22 4.04 10.60
N LEU A 153 -2.28 3.62 11.42
CA LEU A 153 -2.36 3.85 12.86
C LEU A 153 -2.47 5.35 13.22
N PRO A 154 -1.72 6.27 12.61
CA PRO A 154 -1.88 7.70 12.90
C PRO A 154 -3.31 8.23 12.66
N PHE A 155 -4.05 7.69 11.71
CA PHE A 155 -5.45 8.07 11.48
C PHE A 155 -6.38 7.55 12.60
N LEU A 156 -6.14 6.33 13.09
CA LEU A 156 -6.87 5.81 14.25
C LEU A 156 -6.58 6.64 15.48
N GLU A 157 -5.31 6.95 15.75
CA GLU A 157 -4.91 7.77 16.90
C GLU A 157 -5.54 9.17 16.84
N LYS A 158 -5.53 9.81 15.67
CA LYS A 158 -6.20 11.10 15.46
C LYS A 158 -7.70 11.00 15.79
N ARG A 159 -8.38 9.96 15.32
CA ARG A 159 -9.79 9.74 15.63
C ARG A 159 -10.04 9.53 17.13
N LEU A 160 -9.18 8.76 17.82
CA LEU A 160 -9.28 8.55 19.25
C LEU A 160 -9.08 9.85 20.04
N GLN A 161 -8.16 10.71 19.58
CA GLN A 161 -7.95 12.04 20.17
C GLN A 161 -9.16 12.95 19.95
N ASP A 162 -9.73 12.98 18.75
CA ASP A 162 -10.93 13.77 18.43
C ASP A 162 -12.14 13.33 19.29
N LEU A 163 -12.15 12.07 19.78
CA LEU A 163 -13.12 11.52 20.71
C LEU A 163 -12.73 11.70 22.20
N ASN A 164 -11.64 12.39 22.49
CA ASN A 164 -11.10 12.57 23.84
C ASN A 164 -10.82 11.25 24.57
N ALA A 165 -10.44 10.21 23.82
CA ALA A 165 -10.10 8.90 24.38
C ALA A 165 -8.63 8.81 24.82
N ASN A 166 -7.81 9.81 24.60
CA ASN A 166 -6.40 9.83 25.00
C ASN A 166 -6.22 10.00 26.51
N LYS A 167 -5.20 9.34 27.04
CA LYS A 167 -4.68 9.53 28.39
C LYS A 167 -3.48 10.50 28.30
N ASP A 168 -3.32 11.38 29.26
CA ASP A 168 -2.14 12.25 29.43
C ASP A 168 -1.81 13.18 28.24
N ASN A 169 -2.78 13.60 27.45
CA ASN A 169 -2.64 14.53 26.32
C ASN A 169 -1.54 14.19 25.30
N LYS A 170 -1.12 12.93 25.18
CA LYS A 170 -0.20 12.49 24.13
C LYS A 170 -0.84 12.65 22.76
N ILE A 171 -0.07 13.16 21.79
CA ILE A 171 -0.62 13.51 20.47
C ILE A 171 -0.57 12.31 19.52
N LEU A 172 0.57 11.66 19.34
CA LEU A 172 0.74 10.46 18.52
C LEU A 172 1.74 9.53 19.18
N ILE A 173 1.50 8.21 19.09
CA ILE A 173 2.39 7.18 19.62
C ILE A 173 3.44 6.80 18.59
N LEU A 174 3.01 6.66 17.33
CA LEU A 174 3.84 6.18 16.25
C LEU A 174 4.10 7.28 15.23
N GLU A 175 5.24 7.92 15.37
CA GLU A 175 5.76 8.87 14.39
C GLU A 175 6.90 8.25 13.61
N ARG A 176 6.95 8.56 12.30
CA ARG A 176 8.06 8.16 11.46
C ARG A 176 9.24 9.10 11.67
N ASN A 177 10.40 8.54 12.00
CA ASN A 177 11.66 9.27 12.01
C ASN A 177 12.00 9.67 10.57
N SER A 178 12.05 10.96 10.30
CA SER A 178 12.30 11.51 8.95
C SER A 178 13.58 12.34 8.96
N SER A 179 14.34 12.23 7.88
CA SER A 179 15.54 13.04 7.63
C SER A 179 15.24 14.47 7.17
N ASN A 180 13.95 14.87 7.13
CA ASN A 180 13.45 16.12 6.50
C ASN A 180 14.02 17.44 7.08
N ASN A 181 14.80 17.41 8.14
CA ASN A 181 15.45 18.63 8.71
C ASN A 181 16.75 19.03 8.00
N LYS A 182 17.16 18.32 6.94
CA LYS A 182 18.38 18.62 6.19
C LYS A 182 18.02 19.34 4.89
N THR A 183 18.56 20.53 4.66
CA THR A 183 18.45 21.19 3.36
C THR A 183 19.18 20.35 2.31
N LEU A 184 18.44 19.79 1.36
CA LEU A 184 18.97 18.89 0.36
C LEU A 184 19.39 19.68 -0.89
N VAL A 185 20.69 19.75 -1.16
CA VAL A 185 21.22 20.12 -2.46
C VAL A 185 21.68 18.82 -3.10
N LEU A 186 20.89 18.29 -4.03
CA LEU A 186 21.21 17.06 -4.75
C LEU A 186 21.87 17.41 -6.07
N SER A 187 23.03 16.80 -6.30
CA SER A 187 23.76 16.86 -7.59
C SER A 187 23.33 15.76 -8.57
N GLN A 188 22.69 14.71 -8.06
CA GLN A 188 22.31 13.53 -8.85
C GLN A 188 20.80 13.47 -9.10
N THR A 189 20.44 13.19 -10.36
CA THR A 189 19.06 12.93 -10.77
C THR A 189 18.72 11.47 -10.57
N ILE A 190 17.56 11.18 -9.97
CA ILE A 190 17.03 9.82 -9.96
C ILE A 190 15.96 9.64 -11.04
N GLU A 191 15.86 8.43 -11.55
CA GLU A 191 14.87 8.03 -12.53
C GLU A 191 13.87 7.05 -11.88
N ILE A 192 12.58 7.30 -12.07
CA ILE A 192 11.51 6.47 -11.50
C ILE A 192 10.67 5.88 -12.64
N ASP A 193 10.70 4.56 -12.82
CA ASP A 193 9.65 3.88 -13.57
C ASP A 193 8.40 3.82 -12.69
N PHE A 194 7.37 4.56 -13.02
CA PHE A 194 6.09 4.60 -12.31
C PHE A 194 5.05 3.75 -13.03
N PHE A 195 4.76 2.57 -12.48
CA PHE A 195 3.70 1.68 -12.98
C PHE A 195 2.35 2.18 -12.46
N ILE A 196 1.59 2.80 -13.37
CA ILE A 196 0.35 3.52 -13.08
C ILE A 196 -0.86 2.83 -13.70
N SER A 197 -2.01 2.84 -13.03
CA SER A 197 -3.26 2.41 -13.63
C SER A 197 -4.34 3.49 -13.55
N ALA A 198 -4.99 3.76 -14.66
CA ALA A 198 -6.09 4.73 -14.73
C ALA A 198 -7.26 4.39 -13.80
N ARG A 199 -7.46 3.09 -13.48
CA ARG A 199 -8.51 2.63 -12.55
C ARG A 199 -8.01 2.46 -11.11
N SER A 200 -6.81 2.86 -10.77
CA SER A 200 -6.32 2.75 -9.40
C SER A 200 -6.40 4.11 -8.69
N PRO A 201 -7.27 4.28 -7.69
CA PRO A 201 -7.31 5.51 -6.92
C PRO A 201 -6.02 5.73 -6.13
N TYR A 202 -5.33 4.67 -5.70
CA TYR A 202 -3.97 4.79 -5.14
C TYR A 202 -2.94 5.29 -6.17
N SER A 203 -3.10 4.95 -7.48
CA SER A 203 -2.25 5.53 -8.53
C SER A 203 -2.50 7.03 -8.69
N TYR A 204 -3.74 7.47 -8.55
CA TYR A 204 -4.08 8.91 -8.53
C TYR A 204 -3.40 9.64 -7.37
N LEU A 205 -3.51 9.11 -6.14
CA LEU A 205 -2.85 9.69 -4.98
C LEU A 205 -1.32 9.69 -5.11
N ALA A 206 -0.76 8.59 -5.67
CA ALA A 206 0.66 8.48 -5.95
C ALA A 206 1.15 9.54 -6.93
N LEU A 207 0.41 9.73 -8.03
CA LEU A 207 0.75 10.75 -9.04
C LEU A 207 0.80 12.14 -8.42
N LYS A 208 -0.22 12.52 -7.62
CA LYS A 208 -0.24 13.83 -6.93
C LYS A 208 0.97 14.01 -6.01
N GLN A 209 1.34 12.97 -5.27
CA GLN A 209 2.51 13.02 -4.39
C GLN A 209 3.82 13.12 -5.17
N LEU A 210 3.97 12.36 -6.27
CA LEU A 210 5.17 12.44 -7.11
C LEU A 210 5.33 13.79 -7.79
N ILE A 211 4.25 14.42 -8.26
CA ILE A 211 4.27 15.77 -8.81
C ILE A 211 4.79 16.78 -7.76
N GLN A 212 4.35 16.66 -6.49
CA GLN A 212 4.86 17.53 -5.42
C GLN A 212 6.33 17.22 -5.09
N LEU A 213 6.73 15.96 -5.09
CA LEU A 213 8.10 15.54 -4.83
C LEU A 213 9.05 16.06 -5.92
N LYS A 214 8.66 15.96 -7.20
CA LYS A 214 9.42 16.46 -8.36
C LYS A 214 9.67 17.99 -8.32
N LYS A 215 8.81 18.78 -7.66
CA LYS A 215 9.04 20.22 -7.48
C LYS A 215 10.22 20.53 -6.56
N ARG A 216 10.59 19.60 -5.69
CA ARG A 216 11.60 19.76 -4.64
C ARG A 216 12.88 19.00 -4.92
N LEU A 217 12.79 17.94 -5.71
CA LEU A 217 13.89 17.00 -5.96
C LEU A 217 14.12 16.77 -7.46
N PRO A 218 15.36 16.56 -7.91
CA PRO A 218 15.70 16.28 -9.30
C PRO A 218 15.26 14.85 -9.68
N ILE A 219 14.01 14.71 -10.06
CA ILE A 219 13.37 13.41 -10.36
C ILE A 219 12.86 13.41 -11.79
N LYS A 220 13.27 12.40 -12.56
CA LYS A 220 12.67 12.06 -13.85
C LYS A 220 11.71 10.89 -13.68
N ILE A 221 10.48 11.03 -14.19
CA ILE A 221 9.43 9.98 -14.08
C ILE A 221 9.14 9.41 -15.47
N ASN A 222 9.25 8.09 -15.60
CA ASN A 222 8.83 7.35 -16.78
C ASN A 222 7.47 6.71 -16.48
N TYR A 223 6.43 7.15 -17.12
CA TYR A 223 5.09 6.64 -16.96
C TYR A 223 4.93 5.29 -17.65
N ARG A 224 4.56 4.26 -16.88
CA ARG A 224 4.37 2.87 -17.31
C ARG A 224 2.91 2.45 -17.09
N PRO A 225 1.97 2.82 -17.96
CA PRO A 225 0.58 2.44 -17.76
C PRO A 225 0.40 0.92 -17.76
N ILE A 226 -0.48 0.45 -16.85
CA ILE A 226 -0.81 -0.96 -16.62
C ILE A 226 -2.32 -1.13 -16.66
N LEU A 227 -2.81 -2.17 -17.34
CA LEU A 227 -4.23 -2.52 -17.29
C LEU A 227 -4.68 -2.81 -15.85
N PRO A 228 -5.89 -2.38 -15.46
CA PRO A 228 -6.49 -2.72 -14.17
C PRO A 228 -6.47 -4.23 -13.91
N MET A 229 -6.33 -4.64 -12.66
CA MET A 229 -6.29 -6.05 -12.26
C MET A 229 -7.48 -6.85 -12.80
N VAL A 230 -8.69 -6.29 -12.74
CA VAL A 230 -9.91 -6.94 -13.25
C VAL A 230 -9.89 -7.12 -14.78
N MET A 231 -9.28 -6.20 -15.53
CA MET A 231 -9.09 -6.34 -16.98
C MET A 231 -7.98 -7.33 -17.35
N ARG A 232 -7.22 -7.81 -16.36
CA ARG A 232 -6.22 -8.88 -16.46
C ARG A 232 -6.73 -10.22 -15.91
N GLY A 233 -8.05 -10.34 -15.63
CA GLY A 233 -8.67 -11.55 -15.11
C GLY A 233 -8.58 -11.75 -13.59
N MET A 234 -8.00 -10.81 -12.85
CA MET A 234 -7.92 -10.89 -11.38
C MET A 234 -9.19 -10.33 -10.75
N LYS A 235 -9.85 -11.13 -9.92
CA LYS A 235 -11.07 -10.69 -9.21
C LYS A 235 -10.72 -9.74 -8.07
N ILE A 236 -11.59 -8.76 -7.84
CA ILE A 236 -11.59 -7.88 -6.66
C ILE A 236 -12.91 -8.10 -5.95
N ASN A 237 -12.87 -8.54 -4.70
CA ASN A 237 -14.08 -8.69 -3.89
C ASN A 237 -14.59 -7.30 -3.43
N LEU A 238 -15.87 -7.27 -3.03
CA LEU A 238 -16.55 -6.03 -2.64
C LEU A 238 -15.86 -5.36 -1.45
N GLU A 239 -15.48 -6.12 -0.43
CA GLU A 239 -14.85 -5.61 0.79
C GLU A 239 -13.53 -4.88 0.46
N LYS A 240 -12.72 -5.46 -0.44
CA LYS A 240 -11.48 -4.83 -0.92
C LYS A 240 -11.76 -3.53 -1.68
N GLY A 241 -12.77 -3.52 -2.54
CA GLY A 241 -13.17 -2.33 -3.30
C GLY A 241 -13.60 -1.19 -2.39
N LEU A 242 -14.49 -1.47 -1.44
CA LEU A 242 -15.01 -0.48 -0.49
C LEU A 242 -13.90 0.05 0.44
N TYR A 243 -13.05 -0.85 0.97
CA TYR A 243 -11.91 -0.44 1.78
C TYR A 243 -10.99 0.51 1.01
N ILE A 244 -10.62 0.17 -0.23
CA ILE A 244 -9.73 1.02 -1.06
C ILE A 244 -10.31 2.43 -1.23
N LEU A 245 -11.61 2.55 -1.50
CA LEU A 245 -12.25 3.86 -1.70
C LEU A 245 -12.27 4.70 -0.42
N SER A 246 -12.66 4.10 0.72
CA SER A 246 -12.68 4.79 2.01
C SER A 246 -11.27 5.18 2.47
N ASP A 247 -10.29 4.31 2.27
CA ASP A 247 -8.90 4.57 2.61
C ASP A 247 -8.28 5.67 1.73
N CYS A 248 -8.56 5.63 0.42
CA CYS A 248 -8.13 6.72 -0.48
C CYS A 248 -8.76 8.07 -0.10
N LYS A 249 -10.02 8.09 0.31
CA LYS A 249 -10.67 9.32 0.78
C LYS A 249 -9.99 9.86 2.04
N ARG A 250 -9.64 8.98 2.98
CA ARG A 250 -8.93 9.34 4.22
C ARG A 250 -7.57 9.96 3.92
N ILE A 251 -6.77 9.31 3.06
CA ILE A 251 -5.45 9.79 2.67
C ILE A 251 -5.55 11.10 1.88
N ALA A 252 -6.51 11.19 0.94
CA ALA A 252 -6.73 12.37 0.13
C ALA A 252 -7.05 13.59 1.01
N ASN A 253 -7.91 13.42 2.02
CA ASN A 253 -8.25 14.48 2.98
C ASN A 253 -7.01 14.95 3.76
N GLN A 254 -6.17 14.03 4.25
CA GLN A 254 -4.93 14.38 4.97
C GLN A 254 -3.93 15.14 4.08
N LYS A 255 -3.89 14.79 2.80
CA LYS A 255 -2.92 15.38 1.84
C LYS A 255 -3.52 16.51 1.01
N GLU A 256 -4.72 16.98 1.35
CA GLU A 256 -5.43 18.05 0.63
C GLU A 256 -5.60 17.76 -0.88
N ILE A 257 -5.72 16.49 -1.24
CA ILE A 257 -5.97 16.04 -2.62
C ILE A 257 -7.48 15.93 -2.84
N SER A 258 -8.00 16.58 -3.87
CA SER A 258 -9.42 16.46 -4.24
C SER A 258 -9.74 15.00 -4.59
N PHE A 259 -10.77 14.41 -3.93
CA PHE A 259 -11.21 13.02 -4.16
C PHE A 259 -12.66 12.84 -3.71
N GLY A 260 -13.47 12.11 -4.48
CA GLY A 260 -14.82 11.73 -4.03
C GLY A 260 -15.94 11.81 -5.05
N ASN A 261 -15.92 12.72 -6.02
CA ASN A 261 -16.85 12.65 -7.16
C ASN A 261 -16.30 11.64 -8.17
N ILE A 262 -16.65 10.36 -7.98
CA ILE A 262 -16.03 9.24 -8.66
C ILE A 262 -16.89 8.74 -9.82
N VAL A 263 -16.26 8.56 -10.98
CA VAL A 263 -16.77 7.75 -12.07
C VAL A 263 -15.74 6.66 -12.36
N ASP A 264 -16.06 5.39 -12.02
CA ASP A 264 -15.15 4.26 -12.26
C ASP A 264 -14.77 4.18 -13.75
N PRO A 265 -13.50 4.34 -14.12
CA PRO A 265 -13.06 4.34 -15.50
C PRO A 265 -12.91 2.93 -16.10
N LEU A 266 -13.44 1.88 -15.48
CA LEU A 266 -13.30 0.50 -15.93
C LEU A 266 -13.73 0.32 -17.40
N GLY A 267 -13.01 -0.51 -18.15
CA GLY A 267 -13.32 -0.86 -19.53
C GLY A 267 -12.99 0.26 -20.51
N LYS A 268 -13.98 0.74 -21.22
CA LYS A 268 -13.82 1.69 -22.35
C LYS A 268 -13.05 2.97 -21.95
N ALA A 269 -13.22 3.48 -20.76
CA ALA A 269 -12.51 4.69 -20.32
C ALA A 269 -11.00 4.43 -20.19
N VAL A 270 -10.59 3.29 -19.58
CA VAL A 270 -9.18 2.88 -19.54
C VAL A 270 -8.61 2.66 -20.92
N GLU A 271 -9.35 1.94 -21.79
CA GLU A 271 -8.88 1.63 -23.15
C GLU A 271 -8.66 2.90 -23.97
N ARG A 272 -9.58 3.85 -23.91
CA ARG A 272 -9.48 5.12 -24.62
C ARG A 272 -8.40 6.03 -24.05
N CYS A 273 -8.21 6.04 -22.74
CA CYS A 273 -7.08 6.72 -22.11
C CYS A 273 -5.73 6.17 -22.63
N TYR A 274 -5.62 4.85 -22.69
CA TYR A 274 -4.38 4.22 -23.13
C TYR A 274 -4.18 4.23 -24.66
N SER A 275 -5.24 4.33 -25.44
CA SER A 275 -5.10 4.49 -26.89
C SER A 275 -4.46 5.83 -27.28
N ILE A 276 -4.75 6.89 -26.52
CA ILE A 276 -4.17 8.22 -26.74
C ILE A 276 -2.73 8.31 -26.17
N PHE A 277 -2.37 7.47 -25.19
CA PHE A 277 -1.08 7.56 -24.48
C PHE A 277 0.17 7.59 -25.39
N PRO A 278 0.30 6.78 -26.46
CA PRO A 278 1.46 6.88 -27.36
C PRO A 278 1.61 8.26 -28.04
N TYR A 279 0.48 8.92 -28.37
CA TYR A 279 0.50 10.29 -28.90
C TYR A 279 1.00 11.27 -27.84
N ILE A 280 0.48 11.20 -26.63
CA ILE A 280 0.87 12.04 -25.50
C ILE A 280 2.36 11.88 -25.17
N LYS A 281 2.86 10.64 -25.19
CA LYS A 281 4.24 10.30 -24.88
C LYS A 281 5.22 10.88 -25.91
N ARG A 282 4.86 10.91 -27.19
CA ARG A 282 5.68 11.55 -28.23
C ARG A 282 5.83 13.07 -28.04
N LEU A 283 4.99 13.67 -27.23
CA LEU A 283 4.95 15.12 -26.98
C LEU A 283 5.38 15.46 -25.54
N ASP A 284 5.93 14.50 -24.79
CA ASP A 284 6.39 14.66 -23.39
C ASP A 284 5.31 15.26 -22.46
N LYS A 285 4.05 14.83 -22.61
CA LYS A 285 2.86 15.32 -21.87
C LYS A 285 2.20 14.29 -20.96
N GLU A 286 2.89 13.21 -20.62
CA GLU A 286 2.33 12.09 -19.87
C GLU A 286 1.87 12.49 -18.46
N GLU A 287 2.66 13.32 -17.77
CA GLU A 287 2.35 13.77 -16.40
C GLU A 287 1.06 14.57 -16.38
N GLU A 288 0.99 15.60 -17.18
CA GLU A 288 -0.18 16.49 -17.25
C GLU A 288 -1.43 15.74 -17.75
N PHE A 289 -1.24 14.81 -18.70
CA PHE A 289 -2.32 13.99 -19.23
C PHE A 289 -2.92 13.08 -18.15
N PHE A 290 -2.08 12.30 -17.45
CA PHE A 290 -2.57 11.46 -16.36
C PHE A 290 -3.14 12.29 -15.21
N ASP A 291 -2.55 13.43 -14.89
CA ASP A 291 -3.08 14.30 -13.85
C ASP A 291 -4.49 14.81 -14.18
N LEU A 292 -4.72 15.27 -15.39
CA LEU A 292 -6.05 15.71 -15.84
C LEU A 292 -7.04 14.55 -15.91
N PHE A 293 -6.66 13.41 -16.50
CA PHE A 293 -7.54 12.27 -16.65
C PHE A 293 -7.97 11.69 -15.30
N LEU A 294 -7.00 11.42 -14.42
CA LEU A 294 -7.29 10.85 -13.10
C LEU A 294 -8.06 11.83 -12.21
N THR A 295 -7.77 13.14 -12.29
CA THR A 295 -8.56 14.16 -11.59
C THR A 295 -10.00 14.18 -12.09
N ASP A 296 -10.22 14.07 -13.40
CA ASP A 296 -11.56 14.08 -13.97
C ASP A 296 -12.40 12.87 -13.50
N VAL A 297 -11.81 11.66 -13.41
CA VAL A 297 -12.54 10.44 -13.04
C VAL A 297 -12.62 10.24 -11.50
N TRP A 298 -11.61 10.62 -10.73
CA TRP A 298 -11.55 10.37 -9.27
C TRP A 298 -12.01 11.55 -8.41
N ALA A 299 -12.08 12.76 -8.97
CA ALA A 299 -12.42 13.96 -8.21
C ALA A 299 -13.55 14.82 -8.81
N LYS A 300 -13.77 14.77 -10.13
CA LYS A 300 -14.73 15.65 -10.80
C LYS A 300 -15.96 14.94 -11.37
N GLY A 301 -16.07 13.64 -11.18
CA GLY A 301 -17.23 12.86 -11.64
C GLY A 301 -17.40 12.84 -13.17
N ARG A 302 -16.31 12.93 -13.94
CA ARG A 302 -16.39 12.96 -15.40
C ARG A 302 -16.21 11.57 -15.99
N HIS A 303 -17.03 11.25 -16.98
CA HIS A 303 -16.95 9.99 -17.70
C HIS A 303 -15.74 9.97 -18.64
N GLY A 304 -14.68 9.26 -18.30
CA GLY A 304 -13.42 9.19 -19.05
C GLY A 304 -13.53 8.56 -20.44
N TYR A 305 -14.65 7.87 -20.75
CA TYR A 305 -14.90 7.29 -22.07
C TYR A 305 -15.54 8.26 -23.08
N LEU A 306 -15.98 9.44 -22.65
CA LEU A 306 -16.65 10.40 -23.53
C LEU A 306 -15.63 11.24 -24.33
N ASP A 307 -15.87 11.43 -25.62
CA ASP A 307 -15.08 12.34 -26.46
C ASP A 307 -14.97 13.74 -25.87
N LYS A 308 -16.07 14.24 -25.29
CA LYS A 308 -16.09 15.57 -24.64
C LYS A 308 -15.06 15.66 -23.52
N THR A 309 -14.91 14.62 -22.70
CA THR A 309 -13.93 14.59 -21.60
C THR A 309 -12.51 14.55 -22.15
N LEU A 310 -12.24 13.63 -23.08
CA LEU A 310 -10.91 13.47 -23.69
C LEU A 310 -10.50 14.73 -24.46
N LYS A 311 -11.41 15.28 -25.28
CA LYS A 311 -11.19 16.54 -26.01
C LYS A 311 -10.81 17.69 -25.07
N ASN A 312 -11.54 17.83 -23.96
CA ASN A 312 -11.25 18.87 -22.98
C ASN A 312 -9.85 18.70 -22.34
N ILE A 313 -9.44 17.46 -22.08
CA ILE A 313 -8.09 17.17 -21.58
C ILE A 313 -7.03 17.56 -22.61
N ILE A 314 -7.18 17.09 -23.84
CA ILE A 314 -6.23 17.36 -24.95
C ILE A 314 -6.08 18.87 -25.21
N LEU A 315 -7.20 19.60 -25.27
CA LEU A 315 -7.16 21.05 -25.44
C LEU A 315 -6.48 21.78 -24.28
N LYS A 316 -6.66 21.32 -23.04
CA LYS A 316 -5.93 21.87 -21.87
C LYS A 316 -4.44 21.63 -21.90
N LEU A 317 -3.98 20.60 -22.58
CA LEU A 317 -2.57 20.33 -22.82
C LEU A 317 -2.00 21.20 -23.96
N GLY A 318 -2.82 22.01 -24.62
CA GLY A 318 -2.43 22.81 -25.78
C GLY A 318 -2.26 21.97 -27.04
N LEU A 319 -2.88 20.77 -27.10
CA LEU A 319 -2.69 19.80 -28.19
C LEU A 319 -3.91 19.75 -29.13
N SER A 320 -3.70 19.25 -30.35
CA SER A 320 -4.74 19.05 -31.36
C SER A 320 -5.63 17.87 -31.01
N TRP A 321 -6.95 18.15 -30.86
CA TRP A 321 -7.92 17.06 -30.69
C TRP A 321 -8.04 16.19 -31.94
N ASP A 322 -7.95 16.78 -33.13
CA ASP A 322 -8.11 16.04 -34.39
C ASP A 322 -6.97 15.00 -34.56
N ASP A 323 -5.76 15.31 -34.09
CA ASP A 323 -4.67 14.36 -34.09
C ASP A 323 -4.81 13.31 -32.98
N ALA A 324 -5.14 13.72 -31.78
CA ALA A 324 -5.40 12.77 -30.66
C ALA A 324 -6.58 11.82 -31.01
N LYS A 325 -7.60 12.31 -31.70
CA LYS A 325 -8.79 11.53 -32.08
C LYS A 325 -8.46 10.37 -33.02
N LYS A 326 -7.43 10.48 -33.84
CA LYS A 326 -6.96 9.39 -34.72
C LYS A 326 -6.45 8.19 -33.92
N GLU A 327 -5.98 8.41 -32.70
CA GLU A 327 -5.46 7.38 -31.78
C GLU A 327 -6.58 6.70 -30.98
N VAL A 328 -7.71 7.40 -30.78
CA VAL A 328 -8.81 6.90 -29.95
C VAL A 328 -9.38 5.61 -30.53
N ASP A 329 -9.60 4.62 -29.65
CA ASP A 329 -10.13 3.29 -29.97
C ASP A 329 -9.19 2.43 -30.87
N THR A 330 -7.92 2.83 -31.07
CA THR A 330 -6.88 1.98 -31.68
C THR A 330 -6.38 0.91 -30.70
N ASN A 331 -5.60 -0.07 -31.18
CA ASN A 331 -5.17 -1.22 -30.36
C ASN A 331 -3.65 -1.41 -30.24
N TYR A 332 -2.84 -0.66 -30.98
CA TYR A 332 -1.39 -0.85 -30.99
C TYR A 332 -0.70 -0.49 -29.66
N TRP A 333 -1.31 0.33 -28.81
CA TRP A 333 -0.88 0.61 -27.45
C TRP A 333 -0.78 -0.64 -26.55
N ARG A 334 -1.53 -1.71 -26.85
CA ARG A 334 -1.60 -2.93 -26.04
C ARG A 334 -0.24 -3.61 -25.86
N LYS A 335 0.61 -3.58 -26.88
CA LYS A 335 1.97 -4.14 -26.82
C LYS A 335 2.83 -3.42 -25.79
N GLU A 336 2.79 -2.10 -25.72
CA GLU A 336 3.51 -1.32 -24.73
C GLU A 336 3.02 -1.60 -23.31
N ILE A 337 1.69 -1.64 -23.12
CA ILE A 337 1.09 -1.93 -21.81
C ILE A 337 1.46 -3.34 -21.32
N GLU A 338 1.50 -4.32 -22.21
CA GLU A 338 1.91 -5.68 -21.86
C GLU A 338 3.42 -5.74 -21.52
N ASN A 339 4.26 -5.01 -22.21
CA ASN A 339 5.68 -4.88 -21.86
C ASN A 339 5.87 -4.22 -20.48
N ASN A 340 5.07 -3.19 -20.18
CA ASN A 340 5.09 -2.55 -18.87
C ASN A 340 4.65 -3.54 -17.76
N ARG A 341 3.63 -4.37 -18.03
CA ARG A 341 3.21 -5.42 -17.10
C ARG A 341 4.34 -6.42 -16.82
N LYS A 342 5.03 -6.90 -17.85
CA LYS A 342 6.18 -7.82 -17.69
C LYS A 342 7.26 -7.20 -16.82
N ARG A 343 7.66 -5.96 -17.12
CA ARG A 343 8.64 -5.22 -16.29
C ARG A 343 8.21 -5.07 -14.84
N MET A 344 6.92 -4.81 -14.59
CA MET A 344 6.39 -4.73 -13.22
C MET A 344 6.54 -6.07 -12.48
N TYR A 345 6.33 -7.21 -13.15
CA TYR A 345 6.53 -8.53 -12.56
C TYR A 345 8.02 -8.85 -12.36
N GLU A 346 8.90 -8.46 -13.27
CA GLU A 346 10.35 -8.62 -13.14
C GLU A 346 10.90 -7.94 -11.87
N ILE A 347 10.35 -6.81 -11.47
CA ILE A 347 10.71 -6.14 -10.21
C ILE A 347 9.97 -6.71 -8.98
N GLY A 348 9.28 -7.84 -9.11
CA GLY A 348 8.57 -8.51 -8.03
C GLY A 348 7.28 -7.82 -7.58
N LYS A 349 6.67 -7.01 -8.45
CA LYS A 349 5.40 -6.32 -8.18
C LYS A 349 4.33 -6.78 -9.18
N TRP A 350 3.04 -6.75 -8.76
CA TRP A 350 1.93 -7.24 -9.59
C TRP A 350 0.75 -6.28 -9.71
N GLY A 351 0.79 -5.18 -8.99
CA GLY A 351 -0.29 -4.19 -8.96
C GLY A 351 0.18 -2.74 -8.88
N PRO A 352 -0.48 -1.83 -9.61
CA PRO A 352 -0.21 -0.40 -9.52
C PRO A 352 -0.87 0.24 -8.27
N PRO A 353 -0.28 1.31 -7.71
CA PRO A 353 0.99 1.91 -8.11
C PRO A 353 2.20 1.09 -7.64
N SER A 354 3.20 0.96 -8.51
CA SER A 354 4.51 0.39 -8.18
C SER A 354 5.61 1.28 -8.76
N PHE A 355 6.80 1.20 -8.18
CA PHE A 355 7.91 2.06 -8.58
C PHE A 355 9.19 1.25 -8.66
N SER A 356 10.01 1.53 -9.67
CA SER A 356 11.43 1.15 -9.71
C SER A 356 12.26 2.42 -9.75
N VAL A 357 12.99 2.66 -8.68
CA VAL A 357 13.83 3.85 -8.51
C VAL A 357 15.25 3.52 -8.92
N LYS A 358 15.85 4.33 -9.77
CA LYS A 358 17.17 4.13 -10.33
C LYS A 358 18.03 5.37 -10.16
N ASN A 359 19.35 5.19 -10.07
CA ASN A 359 20.28 6.28 -10.17
C ASN A 359 20.47 6.69 -11.64
N GLU A 360 21.26 7.73 -11.88
CA GLU A 360 21.60 8.25 -13.23
C GLU A 360 22.28 7.23 -14.15
N ASN A 361 22.96 6.23 -13.59
CA ASN A 361 23.62 5.14 -14.31
C ASN A 361 22.64 3.98 -14.63
N GLY A 362 21.35 4.12 -14.32
CA GLY A 362 20.33 3.10 -14.55
C GLY A 362 20.33 1.93 -13.56
N GLN A 363 21.16 1.97 -12.52
CA GLN A 363 21.19 0.96 -11.47
C GLN A 363 19.96 1.08 -10.58
N VAL A 364 19.25 -0.02 -10.37
CA VAL A 364 18.09 -0.06 -9.48
C VAL A 364 18.53 0.12 -8.03
N LEU A 365 17.99 1.14 -7.39
CA LEU A 365 18.19 1.44 -5.97
C LEU A 365 17.17 0.73 -5.11
N ILE A 366 15.88 0.79 -5.50
CA ILE A 366 14.78 0.18 -4.75
C ILE A 366 13.56 -0.05 -5.64
N ASN A 367 12.78 -1.09 -5.32
CA ASN A 367 11.49 -1.37 -5.93
C ASN A 367 10.38 -1.29 -4.87
N LEU A 368 9.42 -0.38 -5.06
CA LEU A 368 8.38 -0.06 -4.09
C LEU A 368 6.99 -0.43 -4.60
N TRP A 369 6.06 -0.71 -3.69
CA TRP A 369 4.66 -0.93 -3.99
C TRP A 369 3.75 -0.09 -3.07
N GLY A 370 2.79 0.57 -3.67
CA GLY A 370 1.83 1.41 -2.95
C GLY A 370 2.25 2.86 -2.80
N GLN A 371 1.28 3.75 -2.80
CA GLN A 371 1.49 5.19 -2.60
C GLN A 371 2.08 5.51 -1.20
N ASP A 372 1.95 4.58 -0.27
CA ASP A 372 2.46 4.68 1.10
C ASP A 372 3.98 4.63 1.20
N ARG A 373 4.69 4.35 0.10
CA ARG A 373 6.15 4.20 0.07
C ARG A 373 6.86 5.31 -0.70
N ILE A 374 6.14 6.33 -1.17
CA ILE A 374 6.74 7.46 -1.89
C ILE A 374 7.72 8.25 -1.02
N TRP A 375 7.45 8.35 0.28
CA TRP A 375 8.37 9.00 1.21
C TRP A 375 9.75 8.30 1.30
N LEU A 376 9.82 6.99 1.07
CA LEU A 376 11.10 6.28 1.02
C LEU A 376 11.99 6.73 -0.14
N ILE A 377 11.41 7.20 -1.24
CA ILE A 377 12.17 7.76 -2.36
C ILE A 377 12.94 9.00 -1.88
N GLU A 378 12.25 9.86 -1.12
CA GLU A 378 12.87 11.05 -0.53
C GLU A 378 13.94 10.68 0.49
N GLU A 379 13.67 9.78 1.42
CA GLU A 379 14.63 9.32 2.43
C GLU A 379 15.88 8.68 1.80
N MET A 380 15.71 7.87 0.75
CA MET A 380 16.85 7.29 0.04
C MET A 380 17.77 8.35 -0.59
N MET A 381 17.21 9.42 -1.13
CA MET A 381 18.01 10.52 -1.69
C MET A 381 18.84 11.22 -0.59
N TYR A 382 18.32 11.33 0.63
CA TYR A 382 19.07 11.83 1.79
C TYR A 382 20.21 10.88 2.17
N LEU A 383 19.95 9.57 2.20
CA LEU A 383 20.94 8.55 2.58
C LEU A 383 22.08 8.38 1.54
N MET A 384 21.80 8.63 0.26
CA MET A 384 22.83 8.60 -0.80
C MET A 384 23.87 9.70 -0.58
N LYS A 385 23.45 10.91 -0.23
CA LYS A 385 24.33 12.04 0.04
C LYS A 385 25.33 11.82 1.20
N ASP A 386 24.88 11.10 2.24
CA ASP A 386 25.74 10.84 3.40
C ASP A 386 26.84 9.80 3.13
N LYS A 387 26.74 9.04 2.01
CA LYS A 387 27.78 8.09 1.55
C LYS A 387 28.84 8.72 0.65
N ASP A 388 28.56 9.89 0.09
CA ASP A 388 29.49 10.64 -0.79
C ASP A 388 30.36 11.64 0.02
N LYS A 389 30.22 11.65 1.35
CA LYS A 389 31.07 12.36 2.31
C LYS A 389 32.02 11.40 3.02
#